data_1c22c6c6fcb922492c052c3278520037
#
_entry.id   1c22c6c6fcb922492c052c3278520037
#
_cell.length_a   1.000
_cell.length_b   1.000
_cell.length_c   1.000
_cell.angle_alpha   90.00
_cell.angle_beta   90.00
_cell.angle_gamma   90.00
#
_symmetry.space_group_name_H-M   'P 1'
#
loop_
_entity.id
_entity.type
_entity.pdbx_description
1 polymer ?
#
loop_
_entity_poly.entity_id
_entity_poly.type
_entity_poly.pdbx_seq_one_letter_code
_entity_poly.pdbx_strand_id
1 'polypeptide(L)'
;MTKQELRQYAKTKRKEIVNKHEKDLQITKNVLNNPLVLKSKNILVYLSTPFEVDTFELISKLKNKNIYAPRIEKQEINFYKLDLNNLKMNKYHILEPLGTDKITNFQDTVILVPGLLFDQTGNRLGYGGGYYDKFLRNKSLFKIGVCYQELLIPRLEVEEHDIKMDMIITEEIWNLQD
;
A
#
# COMPACT_ATOMS: atom_id res chain seq x y z
N MET A 1 11.93 7.30 -19.91
CA MET A 1 10.65 7.98 -19.51
C MET A 1 10.88 8.71 -18.19
N THR A 2 10.43 9.95 -18.11
CA THR A 2 10.44 10.70 -16.84
C THR A 2 9.49 10.09 -15.82
N LYS A 3 9.64 10.40 -14.52
CA LYS A 3 8.67 9.97 -13.48
C LYS A 3 7.24 10.44 -13.79
N GLN A 4 7.08 11.58 -14.43
CA GLN A 4 5.75 12.09 -14.82
C GLN A 4 5.12 11.28 -15.95
N GLU A 5 5.89 10.93 -16.97
CA GLU A 5 5.45 10.04 -18.07
C GLU A 5 5.10 8.65 -17.56
N LEU A 6 5.91 8.10 -16.65
CA LEU A 6 5.63 6.81 -16.00
C LEU A 6 4.34 6.85 -15.17
N ARG A 7 4.07 7.94 -14.46
CA ARG A 7 2.79 8.10 -13.74
C ARG A 7 1.59 8.12 -14.68
N GLN A 8 1.72 8.79 -15.82
CA GLN A 8 0.64 8.83 -16.82
C GLN A 8 0.43 7.45 -17.45
N TYR A 9 1.51 6.77 -17.81
CA TYR A 9 1.49 5.39 -18.29
C TYR A 9 0.76 4.47 -17.30
N ALA A 10 1.16 4.50 -16.04
CA ALA A 10 0.57 3.67 -14.99
C ALA A 10 -0.93 3.94 -14.78
N LYS A 11 -1.34 5.21 -14.81
CA LYS A 11 -2.75 5.59 -14.70
C LYS A 11 -3.59 5.04 -15.86
N THR A 12 -3.04 5.00 -17.07
CA THR A 12 -3.69 4.39 -18.23
C THR A 12 -3.78 2.88 -18.06
N LYS A 13 -2.66 2.24 -17.72
CA LYS A 13 -2.59 0.78 -17.51
C LYS A 13 -3.56 0.28 -16.44
N ARG A 14 -3.72 1.01 -15.35
CA ARG A 14 -4.68 0.66 -14.28
C ARG A 14 -6.13 0.56 -14.76
N LYS A 15 -6.51 1.37 -15.73
CA LYS A 15 -7.87 1.34 -16.33
C LYS A 15 -8.08 0.14 -17.26
N GLU A 16 -6.98 -0.44 -17.74
CA GLU A 16 -6.97 -1.58 -18.66
C GLU A 16 -6.92 -2.94 -17.92
N ILE A 17 -6.80 -2.94 -16.59
CA ILE A 17 -6.75 -4.19 -15.80
C ILE A 17 -8.04 -4.97 -16.00
N VAL A 18 -7.92 -6.16 -16.57
CA VAL A 18 -9.03 -7.10 -16.75
C VAL A 18 -9.12 -8.06 -15.57
N ASN A 19 -10.32 -8.59 -15.32
CA ASN A 19 -10.57 -9.55 -14.21
C ASN A 19 -10.11 -8.99 -12.85
N LYS A 20 -10.32 -7.70 -12.64
CA LYS A 20 -9.83 -6.98 -11.44
C LYS A 20 -10.27 -7.65 -10.14
N HIS A 21 -11.55 -8.02 -10.05
CA HIS A 21 -12.09 -8.65 -8.83
C HIS A 21 -11.39 -9.97 -8.50
N GLU A 22 -11.17 -10.84 -9.49
CA GLU A 22 -10.47 -12.11 -9.31
C GLU A 22 -9.02 -11.91 -8.89
N LYS A 23 -8.34 -10.92 -9.46
CA LYS A 23 -6.98 -10.52 -9.08
C LYS A 23 -6.94 -9.97 -7.66
N ASP A 24 -7.88 -9.13 -7.28
CA ASP A 24 -8.01 -8.60 -5.92
C ASP A 24 -8.16 -9.74 -4.89
N LEU A 25 -9.00 -10.74 -5.19
CA LEU A 25 -9.16 -11.92 -4.33
C LEU A 25 -7.87 -12.73 -4.21
N GLN A 26 -7.14 -12.93 -5.30
CA GLN A 26 -5.88 -13.67 -5.28
C GLN A 26 -4.78 -12.91 -4.53
N ILE A 27 -4.68 -11.60 -4.73
CA ILE A 27 -3.75 -10.74 -3.96
C ILE A 27 -4.10 -10.78 -2.47
N THR A 28 -5.37 -10.65 -2.13
CA THR A 28 -5.85 -10.77 -0.74
C THR A 28 -5.40 -12.10 -0.13
N LYS A 29 -5.60 -13.20 -0.84
CA LYS A 29 -5.16 -14.53 -0.39
C LYS A 29 -3.64 -14.59 -0.19
N ASN A 30 -2.85 -14.03 -1.11
CA ASN A 30 -1.40 -14.01 -1.03
C ASN A 30 -0.91 -13.18 0.17
N VAL A 31 -1.54 -12.04 0.44
CA VAL A 31 -1.23 -11.21 1.62
C VAL A 31 -1.58 -11.94 2.91
N LEU A 32 -2.76 -12.54 3.01
CA LEU A 32 -3.23 -13.27 4.20
C LEU A 32 -2.35 -14.49 4.54
N ASN A 33 -1.79 -15.13 3.54
CA ASN A 33 -0.91 -16.31 3.71
C ASN A 33 0.56 -15.95 3.94
N ASN A 34 0.90 -14.67 3.88
CA ASN A 34 2.27 -14.23 4.10
C ASN A 34 2.68 -14.42 5.56
N PRO A 35 3.82 -15.10 5.86
CA PRO A 35 4.22 -15.42 7.24
C PRO A 35 4.40 -14.18 8.12
N LEU A 36 4.86 -13.05 7.56
CA LEU A 36 5.07 -11.82 8.31
C LEU A 36 3.74 -11.13 8.65
N VAL A 37 2.80 -11.16 7.72
CA VAL A 37 1.42 -10.70 7.98
C VAL A 37 0.76 -11.58 9.04
N LEU A 38 0.91 -12.89 8.96
CA LEU A 38 0.37 -13.83 9.95
C LEU A 38 0.91 -13.58 11.37
N LYS A 39 2.20 -13.33 11.49
CA LYS A 39 2.87 -13.07 12.79
C LYS A 39 2.61 -11.68 13.36
N SER A 40 2.31 -10.69 12.52
CA SER A 40 2.12 -9.31 12.96
C SER A 40 0.87 -9.16 13.83
N LYS A 41 0.91 -8.21 14.75
CA LYS A 41 -0.26 -7.79 15.55
C LYS A 41 -1.01 -6.64 14.90
N ASN A 42 -0.25 -5.73 14.31
CA ASN A 42 -0.76 -4.50 13.70
C ASN A 42 -0.51 -4.50 12.20
N ILE A 43 -1.49 -4.07 11.44
CA ILE A 43 -1.40 -3.86 9.99
C ILE A 43 -1.74 -2.40 9.70
N LEU A 44 -0.81 -1.70 9.05
CA LEU A 44 -1.09 -0.41 8.44
C LEU A 44 -1.53 -0.67 6.99
N VAL A 45 -2.73 -0.22 6.63
CA VAL A 45 -3.32 -0.48 5.32
C VAL A 45 -3.89 0.79 4.73
N TYR A 46 -3.64 1.03 3.43
CA TYR A 46 -4.31 2.11 2.71
C TYR A 46 -5.76 1.76 2.39
N LEU A 47 -6.62 2.75 2.35
CA LEU A 47 -8.01 2.58 1.91
C LEU A 47 -8.08 2.81 0.40
N SER A 48 -8.28 1.73 -0.34
CA SER A 48 -8.14 1.70 -1.80
C SER A 48 -9.16 2.57 -2.53
N THR A 49 -8.68 3.22 -3.59
CA THR A 49 -9.53 3.82 -4.64
C THR A 49 -9.97 2.74 -5.64
N PRO A 50 -10.93 2.99 -6.54
CA PRO A 50 -11.40 1.99 -7.50
C PRO A 50 -10.34 1.45 -8.46
N PHE A 51 -9.23 2.18 -8.64
CA PHE A 51 -8.13 1.79 -9.54
C PHE A 51 -6.96 1.09 -8.83
N GLU A 52 -7.04 0.92 -7.53
CA GLU A 52 -6.05 0.21 -6.73
C GLU A 52 -6.51 -1.21 -6.43
N VAL A 53 -5.57 -2.04 -5.96
CA VAL A 53 -5.92 -3.34 -5.37
C VAL A 53 -6.89 -3.10 -4.21
N ASP A 54 -8.01 -3.82 -4.21
CA ASP A 54 -9.05 -3.66 -3.20
C ASP A 54 -8.56 -4.11 -1.82
N THR A 55 -8.42 -3.15 -0.92
CA THR A 55 -8.04 -3.42 0.47
C THR A 55 -9.22 -3.63 1.41
N PHE A 56 -10.44 -3.28 1.02
CA PHE A 56 -11.63 -3.49 1.87
C PHE A 56 -11.96 -4.98 2.04
N GLU A 57 -11.81 -5.76 0.98
CA GLU A 57 -11.92 -7.23 1.05
C GLU A 57 -10.86 -7.82 2.01
N LEU A 58 -9.62 -7.39 1.89
CA LEU A 58 -8.53 -7.79 2.77
C LEU A 58 -8.83 -7.41 4.24
N ILE A 59 -9.26 -6.17 4.50
CA ILE A 59 -9.60 -5.68 5.83
C ILE A 59 -10.69 -6.55 6.47
N SER A 60 -11.71 -6.94 5.70
CA SER A 60 -12.79 -7.79 6.19
C SER A 60 -12.33 -9.14 6.72
N LYS A 61 -11.18 -9.63 6.24
CA LYS A 61 -10.59 -10.94 6.59
C LYS A 61 -9.51 -10.86 7.68
N LEU A 62 -9.04 -9.67 8.03
CA LEU A 62 -8.03 -9.45 9.07
C LEU A 62 -8.63 -9.28 10.47
N LYS A 63 -9.62 -10.10 10.83
CA LYS A 63 -10.46 -9.92 12.04
C LYS A 63 -9.69 -9.95 13.37
N ASN A 64 -8.54 -10.63 13.43
CA ASN A 64 -7.75 -10.80 14.66
C ASN A 64 -6.54 -9.84 14.73
N LYS A 65 -6.51 -8.83 13.88
CA LYS A 65 -5.43 -7.84 13.81
C LYS A 65 -5.92 -6.45 14.20
N ASN A 66 -5.03 -5.63 14.72
CA ASN A 66 -5.28 -4.21 14.83
C ASN A 66 -5.01 -3.56 13.48
N ILE A 67 -6.00 -2.95 12.88
CA ILE A 67 -5.92 -2.31 11.57
C ILE A 67 -5.88 -0.80 11.75
N TYR A 68 -4.94 -0.16 11.08
CA TYR A 68 -4.78 1.29 11.05
C TYR A 68 -4.76 1.76 9.60
N ALA A 69 -5.39 2.90 9.34
CA ALA A 69 -5.45 3.50 8.02
C ALA A 69 -4.89 4.93 8.04
N PRO A 70 -4.39 5.43 6.89
CA PRO A 70 -3.73 6.73 6.83
C PRO A 70 -4.72 7.88 6.83
N ARG A 71 -4.30 8.98 7.48
CA ARG A 71 -4.93 10.29 7.39
C ARG A 71 -3.87 11.33 7.09
N ILE A 72 -4.14 12.20 6.11
CA ILE A 72 -3.26 13.31 5.75
C ILE A 72 -3.50 14.46 6.73
N GLU A 73 -2.43 14.89 7.40
CA GLU A 73 -2.41 15.99 8.35
C GLU A 73 -1.20 16.87 8.09
N LYS A 74 -1.41 18.14 7.75
CA LYS A 74 -0.31 19.11 7.53
C LYS A 74 0.82 18.59 6.63
N GLN A 75 0.47 18.02 5.48
CA GLN A 75 1.41 17.47 4.48
C GLN A 75 2.17 16.21 4.93
N GLU A 76 1.73 15.55 5.98
CA GLU A 76 2.23 14.27 6.45
C GLU A 76 1.09 13.25 6.52
N ILE A 77 1.41 11.96 6.57
CA ILE A 77 0.44 10.93 6.91
C ILE A 77 0.72 10.39 8.31
N ASN A 78 -0.38 10.15 9.04
CA ASN A 78 -0.38 9.39 10.27
C ASN A 78 -1.42 8.28 10.15
N PHE A 79 -1.24 7.20 10.91
CA PHE A 79 -2.13 6.05 10.88
C PHE A 79 -2.95 5.99 12.14
N TYR A 80 -4.26 5.85 11.95
CA TYR A 80 -5.26 5.81 13.03
C TYR A 80 -6.02 4.50 12.99
N LYS A 81 -6.41 4.01 14.16
CA LYS A 81 -7.21 2.79 14.26
C LYS A 81 -8.45 2.89 13.37
N LEU A 82 -8.64 1.87 12.55
CA LEU A 82 -9.71 1.85 11.55
C LEU A 82 -11.05 1.46 12.20
N ASP A 83 -12.04 2.31 11.98
CA ASP A 83 -13.45 2.03 12.14
C ASP A 83 -14.15 2.35 10.82
N LEU A 84 -14.63 1.34 10.12
CA LEU A 84 -15.28 1.49 8.81
C LEU A 84 -16.59 2.30 8.88
N ASN A 85 -17.19 2.45 10.06
CA ASN A 85 -18.36 3.28 10.27
C ASN A 85 -18.03 4.76 10.57
N ASN A 86 -16.76 5.10 10.70
CA ASN A 86 -16.30 6.44 11.07
C ASN A 86 -15.20 6.93 10.12
N LEU A 87 -15.59 7.13 8.85
CA LEU A 87 -14.70 7.57 7.77
C LEU A 87 -15.19 8.88 7.16
N LYS A 88 -14.27 9.63 6.58
CA LYS A 88 -14.53 10.84 5.80
C LYS A 88 -13.73 10.84 4.51
N MET A 89 -14.36 11.30 3.43
CA MET A 89 -13.68 11.53 2.15
C MET A 89 -12.82 12.80 2.22
N ASN A 90 -11.56 12.71 1.85
CA ASN A 90 -10.66 13.86 1.76
C ASN A 90 -10.73 14.54 0.38
N LYS A 91 -9.97 15.63 0.20
CA LYS A 91 -9.92 16.39 -1.06
C LYS A 91 -9.35 15.61 -2.26
N TYR A 92 -8.70 14.47 -2.03
CA TYR A 92 -8.17 13.59 -3.06
C TYR A 92 -9.10 12.42 -3.39
N HIS A 93 -10.35 12.45 -2.88
CA HIS A 93 -11.33 11.38 -3.00
C HIS A 93 -10.85 10.05 -2.39
N ILE A 94 -10.11 10.14 -1.30
CA ILE A 94 -9.66 8.99 -0.50
C ILE A 94 -10.36 9.03 0.86
N LEU A 95 -10.87 7.89 1.30
CA LEU A 95 -11.44 7.75 2.64
C LEU A 95 -10.35 7.80 3.70
N GLU A 96 -10.64 8.48 4.80
CA GLU A 96 -9.74 8.61 5.95
C GLU A 96 -10.46 8.29 7.25
N PRO A 97 -9.80 7.64 8.23
CA PRO A 97 -10.36 7.41 9.55
C PRO A 97 -10.51 8.73 10.33
N LEU A 98 -11.61 8.89 11.04
CA LEU A 98 -11.87 10.06 11.90
C LEU A 98 -11.53 9.84 13.37
N GLY A 99 -11.18 8.62 13.76
CA GLY A 99 -10.79 8.30 15.13
C GLY A 99 -9.54 9.05 15.59
N THR A 100 -9.23 8.97 16.87
CA THR A 100 -8.10 9.65 17.51
C THR A 100 -7.01 8.70 18.00
N ASP A 101 -7.22 7.39 17.90
CA ASP A 101 -6.26 6.36 18.31
C ASP A 101 -5.17 6.21 17.23
N LYS A 102 -4.14 7.02 17.36
CA LYS A 102 -2.99 7.04 16.46
C LYS A 102 -1.93 6.02 16.90
N ILE A 103 -1.46 5.19 15.98
CA ILE A 103 -0.34 4.29 16.26
C ILE A 103 0.98 5.07 16.33
N THR A 104 1.72 4.85 17.40
CA THR A 104 3.05 5.44 17.64
C THR A 104 4.13 4.39 17.92
N ASN A 105 3.74 3.22 18.39
CA ASN A 105 4.62 2.07 18.56
C ASN A 105 4.40 1.08 17.41
N PHE A 106 5.43 0.88 16.59
CA PHE A 106 5.38 0.06 15.37
C PHE A 106 5.94 -1.35 15.59
N GLN A 107 6.11 -1.80 16.83
CA GLN A 107 6.50 -3.17 17.11
C GLN A 107 5.42 -4.14 16.59
N ASP A 108 5.84 -5.30 16.06
CA ASP A 108 4.96 -6.32 15.49
C ASP A 108 4.02 -5.76 14.41
N THR A 109 4.49 -4.81 13.63
CA THR A 109 3.70 -4.06 12.63
C THR A 109 4.23 -4.30 11.22
N VAL A 110 3.31 -4.55 10.29
CA VAL A 110 3.54 -4.60 8.85
C VAL A 110 2.77 -3.46 8.19
N ILE A 111 3.35 -2.84 7.16
CA ILE A 111 2.66 -1.83 6.35
C ILE A 111 2.46 -2.30 4.91
N LEU A 112 1.22 -2.19 4.42
CA LEU A 112 0.89 -2.34 3.01
C LEU A 112 0.98 -0.97 2.34
N VAL A 113 1.82 -0.85 1.33
CA VAL A 113 2.14 0.43 0.69
C VAL A 113 1.56 0.46 -0.72
N PRO A 114 0.72 1.47 -1.05
CA PRO A 114 0.20 1.66 -2.40
C PRO A 114 1.24 2.29 -3.30
N GLY A 115 1.11 2.08 -4.61
CA GLY A 115 1.94 2.71 -5.62
C GLY A 115 1.31 2.65 -6.99
N LEU A 116 1.79 3.48 -7.90
CA LEU A 116 1.39 3.45 -9.32
C LEU A 116 2.10 2.33 -10.07
N LEU A 117 3.39 2.15 -9.81
CA LEU A 117 4.24 1.08 -10.34
C LEU A 117 5.16 0.59 -9.22
N PHE A 118 5.57 -0.65 -9.35
CA PHE A 118 6.67 -1.23 -8.58
C PHE A 118 7.66 -1.90 -9.53
N ASP A 119 8.88 -2.12 -9.06
CA ASP A 119 9.83 -2.92 -9.81
C ASP A 119 10.26 -4.19 -9.05
N GLN A 120 10.90 -5.09 -9.76
CA GLN A 120 11.32 -6.38 -9.23
C GLN A 120 12.36 -6.28 -8.11
N THR A 121 12.95 -5.11 -7.92
CA THR A 121 13.93 -4.87 -6.85
C THR A 121 13.33 -4.14 -5.63
N GLY A 122 12.01 -3.89 -5.64
CA GLY A 122 11.27 -3.29 -4.53
C GLY A 122 11.11 -1.77 -4.62
N ASN A 123 11.57 -1.12 -5.67
CA ASN A 123 11.35 0.30 -5.85
C ASN A 123 9.90 0.61 -6.20
N ARG A 124 9.45 1.80 -5.83
CA ARG A 124 8.06 2.21 -5.95
C ARG A 124 7.93 3.59 -6.61
N LEU A 125 7.02 3.70 -7.55
CA LEU A 125 6.57 4.98 -8.09
C LEU A 125 5.25 5.38 -7.40
N GLY A 126 5.30 6.39 -6.55
CA GLY A 126 4.13 6.96 -5.90
C GLY A 126 3.42 8.03 -6.74
N TYR A 127 2.39 8.61 -6.16
CA TYR A 127 1.55 9.63 -6.82
C TYR A 127 2.19 11.02 -6.92
N GLY A 128 3.35 11.23 -6.29
CA GLY A 128 4.12 12.48 -6.35
C GLY A 128 4.10 13.32 -5.07
N GLY A 129 3.27 12.99 -4.09
CA GLY A 129 3.19 13.75 -2.83
C GLY A 129 4.28 13.41 -1.81
N GLY A 130 4.98 12.28 -1.98
CA GLY A 130 6.05 11.85 -1.08
C GLY A 130 5.62 11.46 0.34
N TYR A 131 4.31 11.30 0.58
CA TYR A 131 3.75 11.02 1.91
C TYR A 131 4.30 9.73 2.53
N TYR A 132 4.33 8.63 1.76
CA TYR A 132 4.83 7.35 2.25
C TYR A 132 6.34 7.36 2.45
N ASP A 133 7.11 7.99 1.55
CA ASP A 133 8.57 8.09 1.70
C ASP A 133 8.94 8.90 2.94
N LYS A 134 8.24 9.99 3.21
CA LYS A 134 8.39 10.75 4.47
C LYS A 134 8.03 9.94 5.70
N PHE A 135 6.87 9.26 5.67
CA PHE A 135 6.40 8.46 6.80
C PHE A 135 7.34 7.29 7.12
N LEU A 136 7.84 6.59 6.09
CA LEU A 136 8.67 5.40 6.25
C LEU A 136 10.13 5.72 6.61
N ARG A 137 10.56 6.96 6.35
CA ARG A 137 11.92 7.38 6.69
C ARG A 137 12.19 7.19 8.19
N ASN A 138 13.29 6.54 8.51
CA ASN A 138 13.73 6.26 9.89
C ASN A 138 12.77 5.38 10.71
N LYS A 139 11.90 4.60 10.05
CA LYS A 139 11.03 3.62 10.70
C LYS A 139 11.43 2.20 10.31
N SER A 140 11.57 1.35 11.32
CA SER A 140 11.84 -0.09 11.14
C SER A 140 10.52 -0.86 10.96
N LEU A 141 9.83 -0.58 9.85
CA LEU A 141 8.61 -1.28 9.43
C LEU A 141 8.92 -2.25 8.30
N PHE A 142 8.32 -3.44 8.34
CA PHE A 142 8.32 -4.32 7.18
C PHE A 142 7.31 -3.81 6.14
N LYS A 143 7.83 -3.44 4.98
CA LYS A 143 7.09 -2.74 3.91
C LYS A 143 6.74 -3.70 2.78
N ILE A 144 5.45 -3.91 2.58
CA ILE A 144 4.92 -4.74 1.49
C ILE A 144 4.26 -3.82 0.47
N GLY A 145 4.81 -3.77 -0.73
CA GLY A 145 4.15 -3.16 -1.88
C GLY A 145 3.10 -4.13 -2.43
N VAL A 146 1.94 -3.60 -2.80
CA VAL A 146 0.84 -4.40 -3.34
C VAL A 146 0.41 -3.82 -4.68
N CYS A 147 0.44 -4.64 -5.74
CA CYS A 147 0.04 -4.21 -7.07
C CYS A 147 -0.42 -5.40 -7.94
N TYR A 148 -1.07 -5.07 -9.06
CA TYR A 148 -1.31 -6.05 -10.12
C TYR A 148 -0.02 -6.38 -10.86
N GLN A 149 0.09 -7.60 -11.37
CA GLN A 149 1.30 -8.05 -12.10
C GLN A 149 1.65 -7.12 -13.28
N GLU A 150 0.66 -6.57 -13.96
CA GLU A 150 0.84 -5.62 -15.07
C GLU A 150 1.49 -4.29 -14.66
N LEU A 151 1.52 -4.00 -13.36
CA LEU A 151 2.13 -2.78 -12.79
C LEU A 151 3.48 -3.07 -12.10
N LEU A 152 3.95 -4.30 -12.18
CA LEU A 152 5.29 -4.72 -11.78
C LEU A 152 6.21 -4.69 -13.01
N ILE A 153 7.12 -3.73 -13.07
CA ILE A 153 8.04 -3.54 -14.18
C ILE A 153 9.46 -4.00 -13.82
N PRO A 154 10.36 -4.23 -14.79
CA PRO A 154 11.72 -4.72 -14.50
C PRO A 154 12.52 -3.76 -13.62
N ARG A 155 12.47 -2.45 -13.89
CA ARG A 155 13.26 -1.46 -13.15
C ARG A 155 12.67 -0.06 -13.22
N LEU A 156 12.70 0.64 -12.08
CA LEU A 156 12.40 2.07 -11.93
C LEU A 156 13.70 2.85 -11.71
N GLU A 157 13.74 4.08 -12.21
CA GLU A 157 14.74 5.05 -11.79
C GLU A 157 14.37 5.58 -10.40
N VAL A 158 15.34 5.57 -9.49
CA VAL A 158 15.15 5.94 -8.10
C VAL A 158 15.98 7.17 -7.74
N GLU A 159 15.51 7.90 -6.76
CA GLU A 159 16.21 8.99 -6.10
C GLU A 159 16.64 8.57 -4.69
N GLU A 160 17.61 9.27 -4.13
CA GLU A 160 18.17 8.93 -2.80
C GLU A 160 17.12 8.89 -1.68
N HIS A 161 16.06 9.68 -1.82
CA HIS A 161 14.99 9.76 -0.82
C HIS A 161 13.86 8.74 -1.01
N ASP A 162 13.85 7.99 -2.11
CA ASP A 162 12.84 6.96 -2.37
C ASP A 162 13.06 5.76 -1.44
N ILE A 163 12.02 5.33 -0.75
CA ILE A 163 12.08 4.20 0.18
C ILE A 163 11.68 2.91 -0.53
N LYS A 164 12.60 1.93 -0.46
CA LYS A 164 12.42 0.61 -1.06
C LYS A 164 11.47 -0.26 -0.22
N MET A 165 10.64 -1.04 -0.90
CA MET A 165 9.82 -2.08 -0.27
C MET A 165 10.68 -3.30 0.07
N ASP A 166 10.32 -4.00 1.15
CA ASP A 166 10.98 -5.24 1.54
C ASP A 166 10.40 -6.44 0.75
N MET A 167 9.17 -6.29 0.23
CA MET A 167 8.48 -7.32 -0.55
C MET A 167 7.45 -6.68 -1.47
N ILE A 168 7.21 -7.30 -2.63
CA ILE A 168 6.09 -6.98 -3.53
C ILE A 168 5.18 -8.20 -3.62
N ILE A 169 3.88 -8.00 -3.45
CA ILE A 169 2.86 -9.03 -3.62
C ILE A 169 1.95 -8.65 -4.81
N THR A 170 1.81 -9.59 -5.74
CA THR A 170 0.89 -9.52 -6.87
C THR A 170 -0.08 -10.72 -6.83
N GLU A 171 -1.00 -10.82 -7.80
CA GLU A 171 -1.87 -11.98 -7.95
C GLU A 171 -1.10 -13.23 -8.39
N GLU A 172 0.05 -13.07 -9.07
CA GLU A 172 0.83 -14.20 -9.61
C GLU A 172 1.92 -14.66 -8.66
N ILE A 173 2.72 -13.71 -8.17
CA ILE A 173 3.90 -13.98 -7.33
C ILE A 173 4.00 -12.99 -6.18
N TRP A 174 4.65 -13.43 -5.13
CA TRP A 174 5.26 -12.57 -4.13
C TRP A 174 6.74 -12.92 -4.02
N ASN A 175 7.61 -11.92 -3.98
CA ASN A 175 9.05 -12.09 -3.89
C ASN A 175 9.60 -11.31 -2.69
N LEU A 176 10.47 -11.98 -1.93
CA LEU A 176 11.34 -11.25 -1.01
C LEU A 176 12.38 -10.51 -1.85
N GLN A 177 12.58 -9.26 -1.55
CA GLN A 177 13.63 -8.46 -2.19
C GLN A 177 14.94 -8.69 -1.41
N ASP A 178 15.92 -9.26 -2.07
CA ASP A 178 17.27 -9.47 -1.53
C ASP A 178 18.03 -8.14 -1.33
#